data_7b083b561c656f6b462a8f691aa1f623
#
_entry.id   7b083b561c656f6b462a8f691aa1f623
#
_cell.length_a   1.000
_cell.length_b   1.000
_cell.length_c   1.000
_cell.angle_alpha   90.00
_cell.angle_beta   90.00
_cell.angle_gamma   90.00
#
_symmetry.space_group_name_H-M   'P 1'
#
loop_
_entity.id
_entity.type
_entity.pdbx_description
1 polymer ?
#
loop_
_entity_poly.entity_id
_entity_poly.type
_entity_poly.pdbx_seq_one_letter_code
_entity_poly.pdbx_strand_id
1 'polypeptide(L)'
;MALSEGTVQLTDANFDGVVKGNEKLLIDCWAPWCGPCKMLAPTFEALAKDYQGKLVFAKLDTDESPKTAMSLGIHSIPTLILFKDGKQIERMTGAHPRASIEAMIKKHL
;
A
#
# COMPACT_ATOMS: atom_id res chain seq x y z
N MET A 1 -1.97 -4.65 16.21
CA MET A 1 -1.28 -4.30 14.97
C MET A 1 -0.61 -2.94 15.09
N ALA A 2 0.67 -2.88 14.86
CA ALA A 2 1.40 -1.63 14.96
C ALA A 2 1.06 -0.70 13.80
N LEU A 3 0.84 0.57 14.11
CA LEU A 3 0.62 1.61 13.12
C LEU A 3 1.82 2.54 13.13
N SER A 4 2.28 2.92 11.95
CA SER A 4 3.33 3.90 11.78
C SER A 4 2.76 5.04 10.99
N GLU A 5 2.58 6.19 11.63
CA GLU A 5 2.11 7.40 10.95
C GLU A 5 0.82 7.19 10.17
N GLY A 6 -0.10 6.43 10.73
CA GLY A 6 -1.38 6.17 10.08
C GLY A 6 -1.37 5.00 9.10
N THR A 7 -0.27 4.25 9.02
CA THR A 7 -0.20 3.08 8.14
C THR A 7 -0.24 1.78 8.93
N VAL A 8 -0.83 0.76 8.30
CA VAL A 8 -0.93 -0.58 8.88
C VAL A 8 0.20 -1.43 8.30
N GLN A 9 0.89 -2.17 9.17
CA GLN A 9 1.91 -3.11 8.71
C GLN A 9 1.27 -4.44 8.35
N LEU A 10 1.34 -4.80 7.08
CA LEU A 10 0.81 -6.08 6.61
C LEU A 10 1.85 -7.18 6.76
N THR A 11 1.36 -8.38 7.00
CA THR A 11 2.18 -9.59 7.09
C THR A 11 1.47 -10.71 6.34
N ASP A 12 2.16 -11.82 6.12
CA ASP A 12 1.51 -13.01 5.56
C ASP A 12 0.35 -13.48 6.44
N ALA A 13 0.44 -13.24 7.74
CA ALA A 13 -0.59 -13.69 8.69
C ALA A 13 -1.83 -12.80 8.70
N ASN A 14 -1.69 -11.48 8.52
CA ASN A 14 -2.82 -10.56 8.67
C ASN A 14 -3.38 -10.02 7.36
N PHE A 15 -2.76 -10.31 6.23
CA PHE A 15 -3.15 -9.72 4.95
C PHE A 15 -4.63 -9.93 4.63
N ASP A 16 -5.09 -11.18 4.68
CA ASP A 16 -6.49 -11.48 4.33
C ASP A 16 -7.47 -10.74 5.24
N GLY A 17 -7.18 -10.71 6.54
CA GLY A 17 -8.04 -10.05 7.50
C GLY A 17 -8.12 -8.55 7.28
N VAL A 18 -6.99 -7.91 6.97
CA VAL A 18 -6.96 -6.48 6.74
C VAL A 18 -7.69 -6.13 5.44
N VAL A 19 -7.48 -6.91 4.39
CA VAL A 19 -8.16 -6.68 3.10
C VAL A 19 -9.67 -6.82 3.26
N LYS A 20 -10.12 -7.85 3.96
CA LYS A 20 -11.55 -8.09 4.16
C LYS A 20 -12.18 -7.09 5.11
N GLY A 21 -11.41 -6.59 6.06
CA GLY A 21 -11.91 -5.70 7.08
C GLY A 21 -11.99 -4.22 6.69
N ASN A 22 -11.56 -3.86 5.49
CA ASN A 22 -11.52 -2.47 5.07
C ASN A 22 -12.07 -2.32 3.67
N GLU A 23 -13.02 -1.41 3.51
CA GLU A 23 -13.66 -1.19 2.22
C GLU A 23 -12.65 -0.69 1.18
N LYS A 24 -11.81 0.27 1.56
CA LYS A 24 -10.81 0.87 0.66
C LYS A 24 -9.45 0.80 1.32
N LEU A 25 -8.48 0.23 0.61
CA LEU A 25 -7.16 -0.04 1.17
C LEU A 25 -6.10 0.19 0.09
N LEU A 26 -5.14 1.07 0.38
CA LEU A 26 -4.00 1.30 -0.51
C LEU A 26 -2.76 0.67 0.11
N ILE A 27 -2.13 -0.24 -0.62
CA ILE A 27 -0.98 -0.99 -0.14
C ILE A 27 0.28 -0.53 -0.87
N ASP A 28 1.33 -0.22 -0.10
CA ASP A 28 2.67 0.06 -0.62
C ASP A 28 3.53 -1.19 -0.44
N CYS A 29 3.83 -1.87 -1.55
CA CYS A 29 4.71 -3.03 -1.55
C CYS A 29 6.14 -2.54 -1.73
N TRP A 30 7.00 -2.82 -0.76
CA TRP A 30 8.34 -2.23 -0.66
C TRP A 30 9.33 -3.21 -0.06
N ALA A 31 10.61 -2.83 -0.02
CA ALA A 31 11.64 -3.57 0.69
C ALA A 31 12.66 -2.59 1.28
N PRO A 32 13.32 -2.94 2.39
CA PRO A 32 14.25 -2.01 3.06
C PRO A 32 15.46 -1.60 2.22
N TRP A 33 15.87 -2.45 1.28
CA TRP A 33 17.04 -2.19 0.43
C TRP A 33 16.71 -1.39 -0.82
N CYS A 34 15.46 -1.07 -1.05
CA CYS A 34 14.99 -0.46 -2.29
C CYS A 34 15.05 1.06 -2.21
N GLY A 35 15.93 1.68 -2.99
CA GLY A 35 16.09 3.14 -3.00
C GLY A 35 14.82 3.89 -3.39
N PRO A 36 14.18 3.56 -4.52
CA PRO A 36 12.92 4.22 -4.90
C PRO A 36 11.81 4.05 -3.87
N CYS A 37 11.79 2.92 -3.15
CA CYS A 37 10.83 2.71 -2.07
C CYS A 37 11.03 3.72 -0.95
N LYS A 38 12.30 3.98 -0.60
CA LYS A 38 12.64 4.96 0.44
C LYS A 38 12.25 6.38 0.01
N MET A 39 12.37 6.68 -1.26
CA MET A 39 11.96 7.97 -1.79
C MET A 39 10.45 8.17 -1.73
N LEU A 40 9.69 7.09 -1.93
CA LEU A 40 8.24 7.12 -1.90
C LEU A 40 7.68 7.21 -0.47
N ALA A 41 8.40 6.67 0.50
CA ALA A 41 7.89 6.54 1.87
C ALA A 41 7.35 7.84 2.47
N PRO A 42 8.05 8.99 2.40
CA PRO A 42 7.51 10.22 2.97
C PRO A 42 6.21 10.65 2.28
N THR A 43 6.12 10.50 0.97
CA THR A 43 4.92 10.83 0.21
C THR A 43 3.75 9.95 0.63
N PHE A 44 3.99 8.66 0.74
CA PHE A 44 2.96 7.69 1.13
C PHE A 44 2.44 7.99 2.54
N GLU A 45 3.36 8.27 3.46
CA GLU A 45 2.97 8.57 4.84
C GLU A 45 2.22 9.90 4.95
N ALA A 46 2.61 10.91 4.16
CA ALA A 46 1.88 12.17 4.13
C ALA A 46 0.47 11.98 3.60
N LEU A 47 0.32 11.18 2.55
CA LEU A 47 -1.01 10.85 2.01
C LEU A 47 -1.85 10.11 3.04
N ALA A 48 -1.24 9.20 3.80
CA ALA A 48 -1.96 8.46 4.83
C ALA A 48 -2.57 9.40 5.88
N LYS A 49 -1.84 10.45 6.25
CA LYS A 49 -2.36 11.45 7.18
C LYS A 49 -3.48 12.27 6.57
N ASP A 50 -3.28 12.72 5.33
CA ASP A 50 -4.23 13.60 4.67
C ASP A 50 -5.55 12.89 4.33
N TYR A 51 -5.50 11.60 4.10
CA TYR A 51 -6.69 10.81 3.75
C TYR A 51 -7.18 9.94 4.88
N GLN A 52 -6.75 10.23 6.11
CA GLN A 52 -7.18 9.49 7.29
C GLN A 52 -8.71 9.52 7.41
N GLY A 53 -9.30 8.35 7.62
CA GLY A 53 -10.75 8.21 7.69
C GLY A 53 -11.43 7.99 6.35
N LYS A 54 -10.71 8.18 5.22
CA LYS A 54 -11.28 8.00 3.88
C LYS A 54 -10.88 6.68 3.26
N LEU A 55 -9.67 6.23 3.51
CA LEU A 55 -9.22 4.89 3.14
C LEU A 55 -8.06 4.52 4.06
N VAL A 56 -7.77 3.23 4.13
CA VAL A 56 -6.70 2.73 4.97
C VAL A 56 -5.44 2.62 4.12
N PHE A 57 -4.30 3.04 4.69
CA PHE A 57 -2.99 2.92 4.06
C PHE A 57 -2.22 1.82 4.76
N ALA A 58 -1.61 0.93 3.99
CA ALA A 58 -0.89 -0.20 4.53
C ALA A 58 0.44 -0.39 3.80
N LYS A 59 1.40 -1.00 4.47
CA LYS A 59 2.72 -1.28 3.90
C LYS A 59 2.98 -2.77 3.98
N LEU A 60 3.51 -3.33 2.90
CA LEU A 60 3.88 -4.73 2.82
C LEU A 60 5.36 -4.84 2.48
N ASP A 61 6.15 -5.31 3.44
CA ASP A 61 7.57 -5.60 3.20
C ASP A 61 7.65 -6.93 2.46
N THR A 62 8.09 -6.90 1.20
CA THR A 62 8.09 -8.10 0.37
C THR A 62 9.10 -9.13 0.82
N ASP A 63 10.14 -8.71 1.56
CA ASP A 63 11.11 -9.65 2.11
C ASP A 63 10.56 -10.42 3.30
N GLU A 64 9.81 -9.72 4.17
CA GLU A 64 9.23 -10.35 5.37
C GLU A 64 7.94 -11.09 5.07
N SER A 65 7.27 -10.74 3.99
CA SER A 65 5.97 -11.32 3.64
C SER A 65 5.99 -11.87 2.22
N PRO A 66 6.86 -12.88 1.97
CA PRO A 66 7.07 -13.37 0.62
C PRO A 66 5.85 -14.09 0.02
N LYS A 67 5.04 -14.73 0.86
CA LYS A 67 3.85 -15.42 0.36
C LYS A 67 2.83 -14.45 -0.19
N THR A 68 2.59 -13.36 0.52
CA THR A 68 1.67 -12.32 0.09
C THR A 68 2.20 -11.63 -1.17
N ALA A 69 3.48 -11.29 -1.18
CA ALA A 69 4.10 -10.67 -2.34
C ALA A 69 3.95 -11.53 -3.58
N MET A 70 4.17 -12.83 -3.43
CA MET A 70 4.03 -13.77 -4.54
C MET A 70 2.58 -13.86 -5.01
N SER A 71 1.64 -13.96 -4.09
CA SER A 71 0.22 -14.06 -4.45
C SER A 71 -0.29 -12.80 -5.14
N LEU A 72 0.28 -11.65 -4.84
CA LEU A 72 -0.07 -10.39 -5.49
C LEU A 72 0.67 -10.19 -6.81
N GLY A 73 1.60 -11.08 -7.15
CA GLY A 73 2.36 -10.96 -8.39
C GLY A 73 3.27 -9.76 -8.41
N ILE A 74 3.95 -9.47 -7.29
CA ILE A 74 4.86 -8.33 -7.21
C ILE A 74 6.17 -8.67 -7.86
N HIS A 75 6.48 -8.03 -8.99
CA HIS A 75 7.72 -8.23 -9.73
C HIS A 75 8.65 -7.04 -9.65
N SER A 76 8.12 -5.87 -9.36
CA SER A 76 8.90 -4.64 -9.23
C SER A 76 8.42 -3.89 -8.00
N ILE A 77 9.33 -3.18 -7.34
CA ILE A 77 8.98 -2.35 -6.18
C ILE A 77 9.58 -0.97 -6.34
N PRO A 78 8.92 0.09 -5.82
CA PRO A 78 7.64 0.01 -5.12
C PRO A 78 6.48 -0.25 -6.07
N THR A 79 5.45 -0.92 -5.56
CA THR A 79 4.18 -1.09 -6.27
C THR A 79 3.06 -0.72 -5.31
N LEU A 80 2.19 0.18 -5.76
CA LEU A 80 0.99 0.54 -5.01
C LEU A 80 -0.19 -0.23 -5.58
N ILE A 81 -0.99 -0.82 -4.69
CA ILE A 81 -2.18 -1.56 -5.09
C ILE A 81 -3.37 -1.04 -4.31
N LEU A 82 -4.41 -0.64 -5.02
CA LEU A 82 -5.64 -0.17 -4.40
C LEU A 82 -6.67 -1.29 -4.41
N PHE A 83 -7.14 -1.65 -3.23
CA PHE A 83 -8.20 -2.64 -3.04
C PHE A 83 -9.50 -1.93 -2.67
N LYS A 84 -10.61 -2.42 -3.21
CA LYS A 84 -11.94 -1.97 -2.83
C LYS A 84 -12.82 -3.19 -2.68
N ASP A 85 -13.46 -3.31 -1.50
CA ASP A 85 -14.34 -4.42 -1.17
C ASP A 85 -13.66 -5.77 -1.39
N GLY A 86 -12.37 -5.85 -1.02
CA GLY A 86 -11.59 -7.07 -1.12
C GLY A 86 -11.02 -7.38 -2.50
N LYS A 87 -11.23 -6.50 -3.47
CA LYS A 87 -10.77 -6.72 -4.84
C LYS A 87 -9.74 -5.68 -5.25
N GLN A 88 -8.70 -6.12 -5.94
CA GLN A 88 -7.70 -5.23 -6.51
C GLN A 88 -8.31 -4.48 -7.71
N ILE A 89 -8.35 -3.15 -7.63
CA ILE A 89 -8.94 -2.32 -8.67
C ILE A 89 -7.95 -1.45 -9.42
N GLU A 90 -6.81 -1.13 -8.82
CA GLU A 90 -5.77 -0.32 -9.46
C GLU A 90 -4.40 -0.81 -9.01
N ARG A 91 -3.41 -0.65 -9.88
CA ARG A 91 -2.02 -0.97 -9.56
C ARG A 91 -1.12 0.07 -10.23
N MET A 92 -0.11 0.54 -9.50
CA MET A 92 0.81 1.55 -9.98
C MET A 92 2.23 1.16 -9.58
N THR A 93 3.12 0.98 -10.53
CA THR A 93 4.49 0.54 -10.28
C THR A 93 5.45 1.71 -10.40
N GLY A 94 6.40 1.80 -9.47
CA GLY A 94 7.41 2.85 -9.45
C GLY A 94 7.08 3.96 -8.47
N ALA A 95 8.07 4.81 -8.20
CA ALA A 95 7.93 5.92 -7.26
C ALA A 95 7.30 7.12 -7.95
N HIS A 96 6.00 7.06 -8.12
CA HIS A 96 5.25 8.14 -8.78
C HIS A 96 5.13 9.36 -7.87
N PRO A 97 4.99 10.55 -8.46
CA PRO A 97 4.79 11.76 -7.66
C PRO A 97 3.41 11.76 -7.00
N ARG A 98 3.29 12.52 -5.92
CA ARG A 98 2.07 12.59 -5.13
C ARG A 98 0.83 12.85 -5.97
N ALA A 99 0.93 13.79 -6.92
CA ALA A 99 -0.22 14.16 -7.75
C ALA A 99 -0.80 12.97 -8.51
N SER A 100 0.06 12.09 -9.02
CA SER A 100 -0.37 10.89 -9.75
C SER A 100 -1.07 9.90 -8.83
N ILE A 101 -0.52 9.73 -7.63
CA ILE A 101 -1.12 8.82 -6.65
C ILE A 101 -2.46 9.35 -6.19
N GLU A 102 -2.55 10.65 -5.92
CA GLU A 102 -3.82 11.26 -5.51
C GLU A 102 -4.88 11.16 -6.60
N ALA A 103 -4.48 11.33 -7.86
CA ALA A 103 -5.43 11.19 -8.96
C ALA A 103 -6.05 9.79 -8.99
N MET A 104 -5.21 8.77 -8.75
CA MET A 104 -5.70 7.40 -8.67
C MET A 104 -6.65 7.20 -7.50
N ILE A 105 -6.29 7.72 -6.32
CA ILE A 105 -7.12 7.60 -5.12
C ILE A 105 -8.47 8.27 -5.36
N LYS A 106 -8.45 9.51 -5.87
CA LYS A 106 -9.67 10.30 -6.01
C LYS A 106 -10.68 9.70 -6.98
N LYS A 107 -10.21 8.93 -7.94
CA LYS A 107 -11.12 8.22 -8.85
C LYS A 107 -12.03 7.25 -8.13
N HIS A 108 -11.62 6.78 -6.96
CA HIS A 108 -12.31 5.69 -6.27
C HIS A 108 -12.85 6.08 -4.89
N LEU A 109 -12.80 7.35 -4.54
CA LEU A 109 -13.35 7.79 -3.25
C LEU A 109 -14.87 7.95 -3.27
#